data_233452ffd49eacfd3216f72ec030812e
#
_entry.id   233452ffd49eacfd3216f72ec030812e
#
_cell.length_a   1.000
_cell.length_b   1.000
_cell.length_c   1.000
_cell.angle_alpha   90.00
_cell.angle_beta   90.00
_cell.angle_gamma   90.00
#
_symmetry.space_group_name_H-M   'P 1'
#
loop_
_entity.id
_entity.type
_entity.pdbx_description
1 polymer ?
#
loop_
_entity_poly.entity_id
_entity_poly.type
_entity_poly.pdbx_seq_one_letter_code
_entity_poly.pdbx_strand_id
1 'polypeptide(L)'
;MKLKKNNKGFALAEILAVTLVLMVIFTVLYSNFMPLAGEYEKNISYKDVSSQYTLHYFKKMLLTKVDKSALTLDNKKFKVLDSSICNSDASCTSLFNAFSPYLILTKYNISELKSDIANTTDETLKEFSSYISSSPNYSNRDDQEEVYRLMIKTDSGYATSALFDVQVPEQPTPTGPLNATEFAEANVKKGGLEQVSHSIDGSLQVDSNFTNEYRYRGGSVNNYVTFNNEVWRIIGIIPTEDIYGKVENRFKLIRNESIGNYMWNEGVRSNDWTGAKLNAYLNTDDNSYYKTLNTEAQNMIGTTKYYLGGYRALDKKSDEMWQYERKKANDSVTYYYGTNSIMQNDSSKKIALMYLSDYGYGASKECQATFGNYGNDDLCKKTNNWIHYQASAEWCLDQGTESSMNAYIVNPSGMSNSMGIVNLSQNAVRPVLSLNSNVKIVDGDGTSESPYQLGV
;
A
#
# COMPACT_ATOMS: atom_id res chain seq x y z
N MET A 1 -44.66 59.62 -39.80
CA MET A 1 -44.55 58.36 -39.08
C MET A 1 -43.12 57.90 -39.12
N LYS A 2 -42.30 58.12 -38.07
CA LYS A 2 -40.88 57.70 -38.02
C LYS A 2 -40.81 56.27 -37.44
N LEU A 3 -40.44 55.30 -38.27
CA LEU A 3 -40.18 53.97 -37.85
C LEU A 3 -38.93 53.95 -36.92
N LYS A 4 -39.13 53.66 -35.65
CA LYS A 4 -38.07 53.40 -34.71
C LYS A 4 -37.38 52.08 -35.13
N LYS A 5 -36.16 52.14 -35.66
CA LYS A 5 -35.30 51.00 -35.95
C LYS A 5 -35.04 50.27 -34.62
N ASN A 6 -35.49 49.05 -34.54
CA ASN A 6 -35.36 48.22 -33.35
C ASN A 6 -33.98 47.53 -33.38
N ASN A 7 -32.99 48.12 -32.72
CA ASN A 7 -31.60 47.65 -32.71
C ASN A 7 -31.37 46.35 -31.92
N LYS A 8 -32.45 45.79 -31.34
CA LYS A 8 -32.32 44.56 -30.51
C LYS A 8 -32.05 43.29 -31.30
N GLY A 9 -32.44 43.26 -32.59
CA GLY A 9 -32.19 42.10 -33.45
C GLY A 9 -30.74 42.02 -33.97
N PHE A 10 -30.09 43.17 -34.12
CA PHE A 10 -28.69 43.22 -34.59
C PHE A 10 -27.73 42.75 -33.48
N ALA A 11 -27.95 43.16 -32.26
CA ALA A 11 -27.11 42.74 -31.15
C ALA A 11 -27.17 41.22 -30.90
N LEU A 12 -28.36 40.60 -31.09
CA LEU A 12 -28.50 39.16 -30.96
C LEU A 12 -27.77 38.38 -32.06
N ALA A 13 -27.81 38.86 -33.29
CA ALA A 13 -27.10 38.26 -34.42
C ALA A 13 -25.57 38.37 -34.27
N GLU A 14 -25.08 39.50 -33.76
CA GLU A 14 -23.65 39.67 -33.46
C GLU A 14 -23.20 38.75 -32.32
N ILE A 15 -23.94 38.63 -31.22
CA ILE A 15 -23.63 37.72 -30.12
C ILE A 15 -23.63 36.28 -30.63
N LEU A 16 -24.62 35.86 -31.42
CA LEU A 16 -24.67 34.53 -32.00
C LEU A 16 -23.47 34.25 -32.93
N ALA A 17 -23.08 35.21 -33.77
CA ALA A 17 -21.93 35.07 -34.65
C ALA A 17 -20.61 34.95 -33.86
N VAL A 18 -20.41 35.79 -32.85
CA VAL A 18 -19.22 35.71 -31.96
C VAL A 18 -19.20 34.41 -31.19
N THR A 19 -20.33 33.94 -30.66
CA THR A 19 -20.42 32.67 -29.94
C THR A 19 -20.09 31.48 -30.85
N LEU A 20 -20.56 31.53 -32.11
CA LEU A 20 -20.29 30.49 -33.11
C LEU A 20 -18.79 30.44 -33.49
N VAL A 21 -18.17 31.59 -33.68
CA VAL A 21 -16.72 31.71 -33.95
C VAL A 21 -15.91 31.20 -32.74
N LEU A 22 -16.30 31.55 -31.52
CA LEU A 22 -15.66 31.06 -30.30
C LEU A 22 -15.81 29.55 -30.18
N MET A 23 -17.01 28.98 -30.45
CA MET A 23 -17.18 27.52 -30.44
C MET A 23 -16.29 26.80 -31.45
N VAL A 24 -16.15 27.35 -32.67
CA VAL A 24 -15.25 26.79 -33.69
C VAL A 24 -13.80 26.85 -33.23
N ILE A 25 -13.37 27.99 -32.68
CA ILE A 25 -12.02 28.14 -32.12
C ILE A 25 -11.78 27.14 -30.97
N PHE A 26 -12.72 27.04 -30.04
CA PHE A 26 -12.63 26.09 -28.94
C PHE A 26 -12.60 24.64 -29.44
N THR A 27 -13.41 24.29 -30.45
CA THR A 27 -13.42 22.94 -31.01
C THR A 27 -12.09 22.62 -31.68
N VAL A 28 -11.52 23.56 -32.45
CA VAL A 28 -10.21 23.40 -33.10
C VAL A 28 -9.08 23.31 -32.07
N LEU A 29 -9.09 24.14 -31.04
CA LEU A 29 -8.13 24.08 -29.97
C LEU A 29 -8.26 22.74 -29.19
N TYR A 30 -9.47 22.36 -28.83
CA TYR A 30 -9.72 21.13 -28.11
C TYR A 30 -9.31 19.88 -28.90
N SER A 31 -9.68 19.81 -30.18
CA SER A 31 -9.34 18.66 -31.04
C SER A 31 -7.84 18.53 -31.35
N ASN A 32 -7.09 19.64 -31.34
CA ASN A 32 -5.64 19.61 -31.59
C ASN A 32 -4.80 19.49 -30.30
N PHE A 33 -5.25 20.08 -29.20
CA PHE A 33 -4.48 20.04 -27.92
C PHE A 33 -4.76 18.84 -27.06
N MET A 34 -5.98 18.29 -27.03
CA MET A 34 -6.29 17.13 -26.19
C MET A 34 -5.58 15.83 -26.61
N PRO A 35 -5.45 15.49 -27.90
CA PRO A 35 -4.63 14.37 -28.31
C PRO A 35 -3.16 14.55 -27.94
N LEU A 36 -2.59 15.76 -28.12
CA LEU A 36 -1.22 16.09 -27.75
C LEU A 36 -0.99 16.02 -26.24
N ALA A 37 -1.93 16.50 -25.42
CA ALA A 37 -1.86 16.38 -23.97
C ALA A 37 -1.95 14.90 -23.52
N GLY A 38 -2.83 14.12 -24.13
CA GLY A 38 -2.97 12.69 -23.85
C GLY A 38 -1.75 11.87 -24.28
N GLU A 39 -1.10 12.22 -25.41
CA GLU A 39 0.16 11.62 -25.81
C GLU A 39 1.31 12.05 -24.90
N TYR A 40 1.32 13.29 -24.45
CA TYR A 40 2.32 13.82 -23.52
C TYR A 40 2.20 13.15 -22.14
N GLU A 41 0.99 13.03 -21.58
CA GLU A 41 0.74 12.30 -20.34
C GLU A 41 1.08 10.81 -20.44
N LYS A 42 0.71 10.14 -21.53
CA LYS A 42 1.09 8.75 -21.78
C LYS A 42 2.60 8.56 -21.88
N ASN A 43 3.28 9.45 -22.58
CA ASN A 43 4.74 9.38 -22.76
C ASN A 43 5.48 9.66 -21.44
N ILE A 44 5.03 10.62 -20.63
CA ILE A 44 5.61 10.88 -19.30
C ILE A 44 5.37 9.70 -18.38
N SER A 45 4.15 9.19 -18.28
CA SER A 45 3.80 8.07 -17.42
C SER A 45 4.54 6.79 -17.82
N TYR A 46 4.65 6.50 -19.10
CA TYR A 46 5.39 5.32 -19.60
C TYR A 46 6.90 5.44 -19.36
N LYS A 47 7.49 6.62 -19.58
CA LYS A 47 8.92 6.87 -19.35
C LYS A 47 9.26 6.82 -17.86
N ASP A 48 8.40 7.33 -16.98
CA ASP A 48 8.59 7.29 -15.54
C ASP A 48 8.54 5.86 -15.00
N VAL A 49 7.55 5.09 -15.40
CA VAL A 49 7.42 3.66 -15.02
C VAL A 49 8.60 2.85 -15.55
N SER A 50 9.00 3.05 -16.80
CA SER A 50 10.17 2.39 -17.39
C SER A 50 11.46 2.75 -16.67
N SER A 51 11.63 4.01 -16.29
CA SER A 51 12.82 4.48 -15.58
C SER A 51 12.90 3.91 -14.16
N GLN A 52 11.79 3.83 -13.44
CA GLN A 52 11.74 3.23 -12.11
C GLN A 52 11.99 1.71 -12.16
N TYR A 53 11.40 1.03 -13.15
CA TYR A 53 11.68 -0.39 -13.38
C TYR A 53 13.17 -0.64 -13.68
N THR A 54 13.76 0.19 -14.52
CA THR A 54 15.18 0.10 -14.87
C THR A 54 16.08 0.35 -13.66
N LEU A 55 15.78 1.36 -12.84
CA LEU A 55 16.48 1.62 -11.59
C LEU A 55 16.41 0.45 -10.63
N HIS A 56 15.24 -0.15 -10.50
CA HIS A 56 15.04 -1.33 -9.65
C HIS A 56 15.87 -2.51 -10.15
N TYR A 57 15.85 -2.77 -11.44
CA TYR A 57 16.64 -3.84 -12.05
C TYR A 57 18.16 -3.63 -11.85
N PHE A 58 18.65 -2.41 -12.06
CA PHE A 58 20.05 -2.06 -11.79
C PHE A 58 20.40 -2.26 -10.31
N LYS A 59 19.55 -1.79 -9.40
CA LYS A 59 19.76 -1.99 -7.96
C LYS A 59 19.89 -3.48 -7.63
N LYS A 60 18.95 -4.30 -8.09
CA LYS A 60 18.98 -5.76 -7.88
C LYS A 60 20.25 -6.38 -8.42
N MET A 61 20.64 -6.02 -9.63
CA MET A 61 21.84 -6.52 -10.27
C MET A 61 23.12 -6.12 -9.50
N LEU A 62 23.22 -4.88 -9.06
CA LEU A 62 24.35 -4.39 -8.26
C LEU A 62 24.47 -5.13 -6.92
N LEU A 63 23.34 -5.49 -6.31
CA LEU A 63 23.34 -6.21 -5.04
C LEU A 63 23.64 -7.70 -5.17
N THR A 64 23.30 -8.32 -6.30
CA THR A 64 23.33 -9.78 -6.45
C THR A 64 24.41 -10.31 -7.37
N LYS A 65 24.81 -9.54 -8.40
CA LYS A 65 25.68 -10.05 -9.48
C LYS A 65 27.02 -9.33 -9.61
N VAL A 66 27.19 -8.21 -8.97
CA VAL A 66 28.41 -7.39 -9.06
C VAL A 66 29.28 -7.61 -7.83
N ASP A 67 30.58 -7.74 -8.03
CA ASP A 67 31.53 -7.80 -6.93
C ASP A 67 31.47 -6.47 -6.15
N LYS A 68 31.30 -6.55 -4.83
CA LYS A 68 31.24 -5.38 -3.94
C LYS A 68 32.48 -4.49 -4.05
N SER A 69 33.63 -5.05 -4.39
CA SER A 69 34.86 -4.29 -4.65
C SER A 69 34.73 -3.32 -5.84
N ALA A 70 33.90 -3.66 -6.85
CA ALA A 70 33.64 -2.78 -7.98
C ALA A 70 32.77 -1.56 -7.61
N LEU A 71 32.10 -1.61 -6.48
CA LEU A 71 31.24 -0.54 -5.96
C LEU A 71 31.96 0.35 -4.95
N THR A 72 33.22 0.10 -4.62
CA THR A 72 34.01 0.98 -3.73
C THR A 72 34.29 2.32 -4.40
N LEU A 73 34.27 3.36 -3.65
CA LEU A 73 34.47 4.72 -4.16
C LEU A 73 35.91 5.25 -4.04
N ASP A 74 36.84 4.49 -3.49
CA ASP A 74 38.26 4.85 -3.39
C ASP A 74 38.49 6.31 -2.92
N ASN A 75 37.82 6.71 -1.83
CA ASN A 75 37.79 8.07 -1.27
C ASN A 75 37.03 9.12 -2.11
N LYS A 76 36.31 8.73 -3.14
CA LYS A 76 35.39 9.63 -3.89
C LYS A 76 34.00 9.55 -3.29
N LYS A 77 33.23 10.63 -3.47
CA LYS A 77 31.86 10.72 -2.97
C LYS A 77 30.81 10.22 -3.98
N PHE A 78 31.23 9.98 -5.20
CA PHE A 78 30.42 9.41 -6.27
C PHE A 78 31.27 8.67 -7.30
N LYS A 79 30.65 7.77 -8.05
CA LYS A 79 31.29 7.02 -9.12
C LYS A 79 30.33 6.88 -10.30
N VAL A 80 30.85 7.08 -11.48
CA VAL A 80 30.15 6.72 -12.72
C VAL A 80 30.41 5.24 -12.98
N LEU A 81 29.34 4.47 -13.16
CA LEU A 81 29.42 3.06 -13.53
C LEU A 81 29.37 2.93 -15.05
N ASP A 82 30.10 1.99 -15.57
CA ASP A 82 30.05 1.58 -16.97
C ASP A 82 29.78 0.09 -17.11
N SER A 83 29.64 -0.38 -18.34
CA SER A 83 29.31 -1.77 -18.62
C SER A 83 30.38 -2.78 -18.20
N SER A 84 31.57 -2.36 -17.81
CA SER A 84 32.64 -3.24 -17.37
C SER A 84 32.31 -4.05 -16.13
N ILE A 85 31.39 -3.49 -15.28
CA ILE A 85 30.92 -4.18 -14.07
C ILE A 85 29.95 -5.34 -14.36
N CYS A 86 29.51 -5.51 -15.59
CA CYS A 86 28.49 -6.49 -15.97
C CYS A 86 29.01 -7.93 -16.11
N ASN A 87 30.30 -8.17 -15.96
CA ASN A 87 30.91 -9.52 -16.04
C ASN A 87 30.37 -10.37 -17.22
N SER A 88 30.25 -9.78 -18.42
CA SER A 88 29.72 -10.42 -19.63
C SER A 88 28.20 -10.71 -19.64
N ASP A 89 27.43 -10.21 -18.70
CA ASP A 89 25.96 -10.29 -18.75
C ASP A 89 25.42 -9.34 -19.83
N ALA A 90 24.85 -9.92 -20.89
CA ALA A 90 24.36 -9.16 -22.05
C ALA A 90 23.18 -8.21 -21.69
N SER A 91 22.32 -8.63 -20.76
CA SER A 91 21.18 -7.81 -20.31
C SER A 91 21.68 -6.60 -19.54
N CYS A 92 22.65 -6.78 -18.65
CA CYS A 92 23.32 -5.73 -17.91
C CYS A 92 24.00 -4.73 -18.88
N THR A 93 24.81 -5.22 -19.82
CA THR A 93 25.50 -4.38 -20.80
C THR A 93 24.52 -3.54 -21.63
N SER A 94 23.40 -4.12 -22.04
CA SER A 94 22.35 -3.42 -22.79
C SER A 94 21.74 -2.28 -21.98
N LEU A 95 21.51 -2.47 -20.67
CA LEU A 95 20.97 -1.43 -19.79
C LEU A 95 21.98 -0.28 -19.60
N PHE A 96 23.26 -0.57 -19.41
CA PHE A 96 24.28 0.48 -19.31
C PHE A 96 24.36 1.30 -20.58
N ASN A 97 24.29 0.66 -21.75
CA ASN A 97 24.32 1.35 -23.04
C ASN A 97 23.07 2.21 -23.27
N ALA A 98 21.91 1.82 -22.72
CA ALA A 98 20.68 2.56 -22.88
C ALA A 98 20.53 3.75 -21.93
N PHE A 99 21.07 3.67 -20.70
CA PHE A 99 20.73 4.62 -19.63
C PHE A 99 21.93 5.35 -19.00
N SER A 100 23.17 5.00 -19.34
CA SER A 100 24.37 5.67 -18.79
C SER A 100 24.26 5.97 -17.27
N PRO A 101 24.19 4.95 -16.40
CA PRO A 101 23.90 5.14 -14.98
C PRO A 101 25.06 5.77 -14.24
N TYR A 102 24.71 6.55 -13.22
CA TYR A 102 25.62 7.09 -12.23
C TYR A 102 25.35 6.45 -10.87
N LEU A 103 26.38 5.96 -10.20
CA LEU A 103 26.28 5.53 -8.81
C LEU A 103 26.79 6.63 -7.90
N ILE A 104 25.99 7.05 -6.96
CA ILE A 104 26.35 8.03 -5.95
C ILE A 104 26.35 7.33 -4.60
N LEU A 105 27.51 7.35 -3.96
CA LEU A 105 27.68 6.89 -2.60
C LEU A 105 27.79 8.11 -1.70
N THR A 106 27.08 8.13 -0.61
CA THR A 106 27.24 9.15 0.42
C THR A 106 27.66 8.50 1.73
N LYS A 107 28.86 8.84 2.20
CA LYS A 107 29.32 8.59 3.58
C LYS A 107 29.22 9.86 4.44
N TYR A 108 28.85 10.97 3.83
CA TYR A 108 29.03 12.30 4.38
C TYR A 108 27.73 13.09 4.37
N ASN A 109 27.75 14.15 5.13
CA ASN A 109 26.72 15.16 5.11
C ASN A 109 26.41 15.62 3.66
N ILE A 110 25.15 15.74 3.34
CA ILE A 110 24.65 16.12 2.00
C ILE A 110 25.22 17.46 1.51
N SER A 111 25.50 18.39 2.39
CA SER A 111 26.14 19.66 2.03
C SER A 111 27.56 19.47 1.45
N GLU A 112 28.31 18.50 1.95
CA GLU A 112 29.64 18.16 1.40
C GLU A 112 29.52 17.50 0.04
N LEU A 113 28.58 16.58 -0.14
CA LEU A 113 28.30 15.95 -1.44
C LEU A 113 27.92 17.00 -2.49
N LYS A 114 27.06 17.96 -2.17
CA LYS A 114 26.70 19.08 -3.03
C LYS A 114 27.91 19.92 -3.44
N SER A 115 28.79 20.22 -2.49
CA SER A 115 30.02 21.00 -2.74
C SER A 115 30.93 20.26 -3.72
N ASP A 116 31.13 18.96 -3.54
CA ASP A 116 32.01 18.18 -4.39
C ASP A 116 31.46 18.01 -5.81
N ILE A 117 30.15 17.80 -5.94
CA ILE A 117 29.51 17.72 -7.25
C ILE A 117 29.56 19.08 -7.96
N ALA A 118 29.37 20.20 -7.24
CA ALA A 118 29.46 21.53 -7.81
C ALA A 118 30.87 21.87 -8.34
N ASN A 119 31.89 21.25 -7.77
CA ASN A 119 33.29 21.43 -8.15
C ASN A 119 33.78 20.44 -9.24
N THR A 120 32.93 19.54 -9.73
CA THR A 120 33.29 18.60 -10.79
C THR A 120 33.42 19.31 -12.16
N THR A 121 34.25 18.79 -13.02
CA THR A 121 34.35 19.22 -14.41
C THR A 121 33.35 18.51 -15.33
N ASP A 122 32.68 17.49 -14.84
CA ASP A 122 31.64 16.75 -15.59
C ASP A 122 30.32 17.54 -15.58
N GLU A 123 29.90 18.03 -16.74
CA GLU A 123 28.69 18.84 -16.91
C GLU A 123 27.42 18.09 -16.50
N THR A 124 27.36 16.77 -16.71
CA THR A 124 26.22 15.95 -16.32
C THR A 124 26.07 15.90 -14.79
N LEU A 125 27.19 15.79 -14.08
CA LEU A 125 27.20 15.80 -12.62
C LEU A 125 26.91 17.20 -12.06
N LYS A 126 27.28 18.28 -12.76
CA LYS A 126 26.88 19.64 -12.36
C LYS A 126 25.37 19.86 -12.43
N GLU A 127 24.72 19.40 -13.51
CA GLU A 127 23.26 19.41 -13.62
C GLU A 127 22.61 18.66 -12.44
N PHE A 128 23.23 17.58 -12.01
CA PHE A 128 22.76 16.78 -10.88
C PHE A 128 22.85 17.52 -9.53
N SER A 129 23.80 18.42 -9.35
CA SER A 129 23.88 19.27 -8.14
C SER A 129 22.62 20.10 -7.91
N SER A 130 22.00 20.61 -8.97
CA SER A 130 20.74 21.35 -8.88
C SER A 130 19.58 20.44 -8.48
N TYR A 131 19.54 19.23 -9.00
CA TYR A 131 18.54 18.22 -8.65
C TYR A 131 18.63 17.79 -7.18
N ILE A 132 19.83 17.51 -6.66
CA ILE A 132 20.05 17.21 -5.24
C ILE A 132 19.56 18.37 -4.37
N SER A 133 19.86 19.60 -4.78
CA SER A 133 19.50 20.81 -4.01
C SER A 133 17.99 21.03 -3.93
N SER A 134 17.24 20.59 -4.92
CA SER A 134 15.78 20.76 -4.99
C SER A 134 14.98 19.57 -4.44
N SER A 135 15.61 18.42 -4.19
CA SER A 135 14.90 17.20 -3.79
C SER A 135 14.73 17.09 -2.27
N PRO A 136 13.50 16.99 -1.75
CA PRO A 136 13.23 16.79 -0.32
C PRO A 136 13.88 15.52 0.26
N ASN A 137 14.13 14.53 -0.58
CA ASN A 137 14.71 13.25 -0.18
C ASN A 137 16.18 13.32 0.25
N TYR A 138 16.84 14.47 0.03
CA TYR A 138 18.22 14.68 0.40
C TYR A 138 18.40 15.62 1.60
N SER A 139 17.34 16.07 2.25
CA SER A 139 17.43 17.21 3.14
C SER A 139 17.73 16.91 4.61
N ASN A 140 17.66 15.68 5.10
CA ASN A 140 17.69 15.41 6.54
C ASN A 140 18.30 14.07 6.98
N ARG A 141 19.43 13.63 6.42
CA ARG A 141 20.12 12.47 6.97
C ARG A 141 21.46 12.86 7.62
N ASP A 142 21.66 12.37 8.83
CA ASP A 142 22.93 12.36 9.55
C ASP A 142 23.72 11.14 9.06
N ASP A 143 24.62 11.36 8.10
CA ASP A 143 25.18 10.31 7.28
C ASP A 143 26.44 9.71 7.91
N GLN A 144 26.25 8.83 8.87
CA GLN A 144 27.30 7.93 9.34
C GLN A 144 27.28 6.55 8.66
N GLU A 145 26.25 6.25 7.88
CA GLU A 145 26.09 4.97 7.18
C GLU A 145 26.45 5.07 5.70
N GLU A 146 27.10 4.04 5.17
CA GLU A 146 27.37 3.92 3.74
C GLU A 146 26.06 3.66 2.99
N VAL A 147 25.47 4.68 2.42
CA VAL A 147 24.25 4.54 1.64
C VAL A 147 24.49 4.87 0.19
N TYR A 148 23.92 4.09 -0.70
CA TYR A 148 24.05 4.25 -2.12
C TYR A 148 22.77 4.81 -2.72
N ARG A 149 22.94 5.57 -3.79
CA ARG A 149 21.84 5.95 -4.66
C ARG A 149 22.28 5.80 -6.10
N LEU A 150 21.46 5.10 -6.88
CA LEU A 150 21.66 4.97 -8.31
C LEU A 150 20.85 6.07 -9.02
N MET A 151 21.46 6.69 -10.01
CA MET A 151 20.81 7.66 -10.87
C MET A 151 21.03 7.25 -12.32
N ILE A 152 19.99 7.38 -13.12
CA ILE A 152 20.06 7.22 -14.57
C ILE A 152 19.62 8.51 -15.27
N LYS A 153 20.24 8.83 -16.39
CA LYS A 153 19.83 9.92 -17.27
C LYS A 153 18.73 9.42 -18.19
N THR A 154 17.66 10.19 -18.32
CA THR A 154 16.55 9.94 -19.24
C THR A 154 16.38 11.13 -20.17
N ASP A 155 15.61 10.97 -21.24
CA ASP A 155 15.31 12.08 -22.15
C ASP A 155 14.57 13.25 -21.49
N SER A 156 13.88 12.99 -20.37
CA SER A 156 13.11 13.98 -19.60
C SER A 156 13.83 14.51 -18.36
N GLY A 157 15.09 14.11 -18.12
CA GLY A 157 15.87 14.48 -16.95
C GLY A 157 16.54 13.30 -16.27
N TYR A 158 16.47 13.26 -14.94
CA TYR A 158 17.11 12.19 -14.16
C TYR A 158 16.08 11.39 -13.36
N ALA A 159 16.23 10.08 -13.33
CA ALA A 159 15.51 9.21 -12.40
C ALA A 159 16.47 8.67 -11.33
N THR A 160 16.04 8.66 -10.08
CA THR A 160 16.86 8.21 -8.94
C THR A 160 16.19 7.09 -8.17
N SER A 161 16.98 6.09 -7.75
CA SER A 161 16.52 5.08 -6.82
C SER A 161 16.29 5.67 -5.41
N ALA A 162 15.53 4.99 -4.59
CA ALA A 162 15.60 5.17 -3.14
C ALA A 162 17.04 4.87 -2.64
N LEU A 163 17.39 5.39 -1.46
CA LEU A 163 18.65 5.02 -0.82
C LEU A 163 18.67 3.52 -0.53
N PHE A 164 19.80 2.89 -0.76
CA PHE A 164 20.01 1.49 -0.42
C PHE A 164 21.43 1.31 0.14
N ASP A 165 21.57 0.37 1.04
CA ASP A 165 22.84 0.00 1.62
C ASP A 165 23.46 -1.14 0.79
N VAL A 166 24.76 -1.01 0.45
CA VAL A 166 25.52 -2.09 -0.19
C VAL A 166 26.00 -3.11 0.84
N GLN A 167 26.08 -2.68 2.08
CA GLN A 167 26.19 -3.57 3.23
C GLN A 167 24.81 -3.97 3.74
N VAL A 168 23.77 -3.99 2.89
CA VAL A 168 22.58 -4.68 3.33
C VAL A 168 23.09 -5.96 3.96
N PRO A 169 22.97 -6.12 5.29
CA PRO A 169 23.11 -7.44 5.84
C PRO A 169 22.24 -8.26 4.91
N GLU A 170 22.77 -9.28 4.27
CA GLU A 170 21.94 -10.20 3.52
C GLU A 170 20.68 -10.28 4.35
N GLN A 171 19.57 -9.69 3.83
CA GLN A 171 18.29 -9.98 4.47
C GLN A 171 18.36 -11.50 4.48
N PRO A 172 18.46 -12.16 5.63
CA PRO A 172 18.69 -13.57 5.60
C PRO A 172 17.56 -14.08 4.73
N THR A 173 17.92 -14.48 3.52
CA THR A 173 17.07 -15.35 2.72
C THR A 173 16.70 -16.41 3.72
N PRO A 174 15.42 -16.56 4.08
CA PRO A 174 15.06 -17.43 5.18
C PRO A 174 15.84 -18.71 5.00
N THR A 175 16.78 -19.00 5.90
CA THR A 175 17.65 -20.17 5.76
C THR A 175 16.81 -21.38 6.12
N GLY A 176 15.82 -21.66 5.27
CA GLY A 176 14.81 -22.69 5.43
C GLY A 176 13.39 -22.12 5.57
N PRO A 177 12.39 -22.99 5.51
CA PRO A 177 11.01 -22.63 5.69
C PRO A 177 10.74 -22.07 7.09
N LEU A 178 10.27 -20.82 7.18
CA LEU A 178 9.96 -20.14 8.45
C LEU A 178 8.44 -20.09 8.69
N ASN A 179 7.98 -20.61 9.80
CA ASN A 179 6.61 -20.39 10.25
C ASN A 179 6.40 -18.93 10.67
N ALA A 180 5.16 -18.56 11.00
CA ALA A 180 4.81 -17.15 11.28
C ALA A 180 5.64 -16.57 12.46
N THR A 181 5.88 -17.31 13.53
CA THR A 181 6.66 -16.85 14.69
C THR A 181 8.14 -16.67 14.32
N GLU A 182 8.75 -17.70 13.74
CA GLU A 182 10.14 -17.66 13.30
C GLU A 182 10.38 -16.53 12.28
N PHE A 183 9.42 -16.34 11.37
CA PHE A 183 9.48 -15.26 10.39
C PHE A 183 9.45 -13.88 11.07
N ALA A 184 8.55 -13.67 12.02
CA ALA A 184 8.45 -12.41 12.75
C ALA A 184 9.74 -12.09 13.52
N GLU A 185 10.30 -13.07 14.24
CA GLU A 185 11.55 -12.91 14.99
C GLU A 185 12.73 -12.57 14.09
N ALA A 186 12.83 -13.23 12.93
CA ALA A 186 13.92 -13.01 11.97
C ALA A 186 13.80 -11.66 11.22
N ASN A 187 12.58 -11.13 11.05
CA ASN A 187 12.32 -10.01 10.15
C ASN A 187 11.77 -8.75 10.84
N VAL A 188 11.54 -8.75 12.13
CA VAL A 188 11.09 -7.54 12.86
C VAL A 188 12.08 -6.38 12.63
N LYS A 189 11.57 -5.19 12.37
CA LYS A 189 12.28 -3.96 11.97
C LYS A 189 12.91 -4.01 10.57
N LYS A 190 12.59 -5.02 9.76
CA LYS A 190 13.03 -5.13 8.37
C LYS A 190 11.84 -5.02 7.43
N GLY A 191 12.03 -4.43 6.23
CA GLY A 191 10.99 -4.34 5.20
C GLY A 191 9.68 -3.70 5.65
N GLY A 192 9.67 -2.92 6.73
CA GLY A 192 8.48 -2.30 7.31
C GLY A 192 7.73 -3.16 8.34
N LEU A 193 8.25 -4.34 8.72
CA LEU A 193 7.64 -5.17 9.77
C LEU A 193 8.00 -4.63 11.15
N GLU A 194 7.01 -4.19 11.90
CA GLU A 194 7.16 -3.59 13.23
C GLU A 194 6.38 -4.37 14.27
N GLN A 195 6.93 -4.49 15.47
CA GLN A 195 6.19 -5.06 16.61
C GLN A 195 5.19 -4.03 17.15
N VAL A 196 3.98 -4.47 17.39
CA VAL A 196 2.91 -3.71 18.03
C VAL A 196 2.50 -4.44 19.31
N SER A 197 2.51 -3.72 20.42
CA SER A 197 2.11 -4.26 21.72
C SER A 197 0.77 -3.68 22.14
N HIS A 198 -0.10 -4.53 22.66
CA HIS A 198 -1.43 -4.14 23.12
C HIS A 198 -1.54 -4.29 24.64
N SER A 199 -2.26 -3.35 25.24
CA SER A 199 -2.68 -3.49 26.65
C SER A 199 -4.00 -4.24 26.68
N ILE A 200 -4.00 -5.41 27.29
CA ILE A 200 -5.18 -6.26 27.42
C ILE A 200 -5.68 -6.23 28.85
N ASP A 201 -6.93 -5.90 29.01
CA ASP A 201 -7.63 -5.91 30.29
C ASP A 201 -8.87 -6.81 30.23
N GLY A 202 -9.55 -6.96 31.35
CA GLY A 202 -10.74 -7.81 31.46
C GLY A 202 -11.95 -7.34 30.66
N SER A 203 -11.91 -6.15 30.03
CA SER A 203 -12.97 -5.65 29.15
C SER A 203 -12.89 -6.23 27.74
N LEU A 204 -11.78 -6.84 27.36
CA LEU A 204 -11.58 -7.43 26.03
C LEU A 204 -11.93 -8.92 26.03
N GLN A 205 -12.35 -9.42 24.88
CA GLN A 205 -12.66 -10.85 24.68
C GLN A 205 -11.50 -11.60 24.01
N VAL A 206 -10.30 -11.12 24.16
CA VAL A 206 -9.08 -11.74 23.67
C VAL A 206 -8.34 -12.46 24.78
N ASP A 207 -7.62 -13.50 24.41
CA ASP A 207 -6.68 -14.18 25.31
C ASP A 207 -5.50 -13.26 25.66
N SER A 208 -4.89 -13.46 26.82
CA SER A 208 -3.69 -12.73 27.26
C SER A 208 -2.51 -12.87 26.30
N ASN A 209 -2.49 -13.90 25.47
CA ASN A 209 -1.46 -14.12 24.44
C ASN A 209 -1.54 -13.17 23.25
N PHE A 210 -2.61 -12.35 23.15
CA PHE A 210 -2.73 -11.31 22.11
C PHE A 210 -1.90 -10.05 22.38
N THR A 211 -0.99 -10.05 23.34
CA THR A 211 -0.24 -8.85 23.73
C THR A 211 0.68 -8.30 22.67
N ASN A 212 1.18 -9.12 21.76
CA ASN A 212 2.13 -8.71 20.74
C ASN A 212 1.69 -9.19 19.35
N GLU A 213 1.67 -8.27 18.41
CA GLU A 213 1.48 -8.52 16.98
C GLU A 213 2.69 -7.97 16.21
N TYR A 214 2.91 -8.46 15.01
CA TYR A 214 3.88 -7.90 14.09
C TYR A 214 3.14 -7.44 12.85
N ARG A 215 3.27 -6.15 12.49
CA ARG A 215 2.50 -5.53 11.42
C ARG A 215 3.39 -4.78 10.45
N TYR A 216 3.10 -4.90 9.17
CA TYR A 216 3.75 -4.08 8.17
C TYR A 216 3.20 -2.64 8.23
N ARG A 217 4.11 -1.64 8.35
CA ARG A 217 3.76 -0.25 8.57
C ARG A 217 4.51 0.69 7.64
N GLY A 218 3.82 1.73 7.16
CA GLY A 218 4.39 2.75 6.29
C GLY A 218 3.94 2.67 4.82
N GLY A 219 4.41 3.59 4.00
CA GLY A 219 4.02 3.68 2.59
C GLY A 219 4.73 2.67 1.68
N SER A 220 5.93 2.21 2.07
CA SER A 220 6.75 1.29 1.29
C SER A 220 7.21 0.13 2.15
N VAL A 221 6.64 -1.04 1.92
CA VAL A 221 6.88 -2.23 2.73
C VAL A 221 7.07 -3.47 1.85
N ASN A 222 7.90 -4.42 2.31
CA ASN A 222 8.18 -5.68 1.62
C ASN A 222 7.26 -6.78 2.17
N ASN A 223 6.01 -6.81 1.75
CA ASN A 223 4.99 -7.72 2.26
C ASN A 223 4.16 -8.40 1.17
N TYR A 224 4.64 -8.40 -0.06
CA TYR A 224 4.01 -9.13 -1.14
C TYR A 224 4.17 -10.62 -0.96
N VAL A 225 3.13 -11.37 -1.25
CA VAL A 225 3.09 -12.83 -1.14
C VAL A 225 2.28 -13.41 -2.29
N THR A 226 2.73 -14.51 -2.84
CA THR A 226 1.96 -15.29 -3.81
C THR A 226 1.03 -16.25 -3.06
N PHE A 227 -0.27 -16.11 -3.27
CA PHE A 227 -1.29 -17.00 -2.72
C PHE A 227 -2.38 -17.23 -3.75
N ASN A 228 -2.80 -18.48 -3.96
CA ASN A 228 -3.77 -18.86 -5.00
C ASN A 228 -3.35 -18.45 -6.43
N ASN A 229 -2.04 -18.45 -6.73
CA ASN A 229 -1.46 -17.91 -7.98
C ASN A 229 -1.78 -16.44 -8.25
N GLU A 230 -2.11 -15.68 -7.22
CA GLU A 230 -2.41 -14.26 -7.26
C GLU A 230 -1.49 -13.47 -6.32
N VAL A 231 -1.43 -12.16 -6.52
CA VAL A 231 -0.71 -11.26 -5.63
C VAL A 231 -1.57 -10.92 -4.43
N TRP A 232 -1.06 -11.26 -3.26
CA TRP A 232 -1.61 -10.88 -1.97
C TRP A 232 -0.58 -10.07 -1.18
N ARG A 233 -0.99 -9.52 -0.06
CA ARG A 233 -0.14 -8.76 0.85
C ARG A 233 -0.28 -9.31 2.27
N ILE A 234 0.82 -9.41 3.00
CA ILE A 234 0.80 -9.79 4.41
C ILE A 234 0.46 -8.54 5.24
N ILE A 235 -0.67 -8.54 5.94
CA ILE A 235 -1.02 -7.49 6.92
C ILE A 235 -0.04 -7.56 8.09
N GLY A 236 0.23 -8.77 8.55
CA GLY A 236 1.12 -9.00 9.67
C GLY A 236 1.13 -10.45 10.14
N ILE A 237 1.87 -10.68 11.20
CA ILE A 237 1.83 -11.92 11.99
C ILE A 237 1.02 -11.62 13.23
N ILE A 238 -0.17 -12.20 13.28
CA ILE A 238 -1.21 -11.84 14.25
C ILE A 238 -1.54 -13.06 15.10
N PRO A 239 -1.51 -12.95 16.44
CA PRO A 239 -2.09 -13.99 17.31
C PRO A 239 -3.57 -14.16 16.91
N THR A 240 -3.90 -15.32 16.40
CA THR A 240 -5.23 -15.61 15.86
C THR A 240 -5.83 -16.78 16.64
N GLU A 241 -6.98 -16.54 17.24
CA GLU A 241 -7.77 -17.58 17.88
C GLU A 241 -8.57 -18.33 16.82
N ASP A 242 -8.50 -19.64 16.85
CA ASP A 242 -9.33 -20.49 16.00
C ASP A 242 -10.72 -20.73 16.62
N ILE A 243 -11.56 -21.45 15.90
CA ILE A 243 -12.92 -21.77 16.37
C ILE A 243 -12.93 -22.70 17.59
N TYR A 244 -11.81 -23.30 17.94
CA TYR A 244 -11.66 -24.19 19.09
C TYR A 244 -11.03 -23.50 20.31
N GLY A 245 -10.70 -22.21 20.17
CA GLY A 245 -10.09 -21.42 21.25
C GLY A 245 -8.56 -21.49 21.29
N LYS A 246 -7.90 -22.12 20.31
CA LYS A 246 -6.45 -22.17 20.24
C LYS A 246 -5.92 -20.87 19.62
N VAL A 247 -4.99 -20.23 20.31
CA VAL A 247 -4.32 -19.00 19.85
C VAL A 247 -2.94 -19.35 19.31
N GLU A 248 -2.68 -18.94 18.06
CA GLU A 248 -1.40 -19.14 17.39
C GLU A 248 -1.04 -17.92 16.56
N ASN A 249 0.24 -17.63 16.43
CA ASN A 249 0.72 -16.64 15.49
C ASN A 249 0.50 -17.14 14.05
N ARG A 250 -0.19 -16.33 13.24
CA ARG A 250 -0.53 -16.69 11.88
C ARG A 250 -0.27 -15.52 10.92
N PHE A 251 0.09 -15.83 9.70
CA PHE A 251 0.10 -14.83 8.63
C PHE A 251 -1.34 -14.41 8.32
N LYS A 252 -1.62 -13.12 8.47
CA LYS A 252 -2.88 -12.50 8.05
C LYS A 252 -2.68 -11.86 6.70
N LEU A 253 -3.42 -12.28 5.70
CA LEU A 253 -3.31 -11.83 4.33
C LEU A 253 -4.49 -10.97 3.90
N ILE A 254 -4.23 -10.04 2.99
CA ILE A 254 -5.24 -9.30 2.23
C ILE A 254 -4.94 -9.43 0.74
N ARG A 255 -5.95 -9.64 -0.10
CA ARG A 255 -5.76 -9.64 -1.55
C ARG A 255 -5.30 -8.26 -2.02
N ASN A 256 -4.33 -8.20 -2.94
CA ASN A 256 -3.83 -6.92 -3.42
C ASN A 256 -4.90 -6.13 -4.17
N GLU A 257 -5.67 -6.81 -5.03
CA GLU A 257 -6.73 -6.23 -5.83
C GLU A 257 -8.11 -6.60 -5.31
N SER A 258 -9.09 -5.72 -5.54
CA SER A 258 -10.49 -6.02 -5.23
C SER A 258 -11.04 -7.15 -6.11
N ILE A 259 -11.96 -7.93 -5.56
CA ILE A 259 -12.76 -8.90 -6.32
C ILE A 259 -13.99 -8.27 -6.97
N GLY A 260 -14.17 -6.96 -6.81
CA GLY A 260 -15.30 -6.19 -7.30
C GLY A 260 -15.96 -5.33 -6.24
N ASN A 261 -17.01 -4.63 -6.61
CA ASN A 261 -17.79 -3.80 -5.72
C ASN A 261 -19.10 -4.54 -5.33
N TYR A 262 -19.32 -4.67 -4.04
CA TYR A 262 -20.48 -5.39 -3.49
C TYR A 262 -21.18 -4.59 -2.42
N MET A 263 -22.47 -4.80 -2.28
CA MET A 263 -23.20 -4.37 -1.10
C MET A 263 -22.85 -5.30 0.07
N TRP A 264 -22.79 -4.74 1.27
CA TRP A 264 -22.59 -5.54 2.49
C TRP A 264 -23.76 -6.53 2.70
N ASN A 265 -24.98 -6.05 2.57
CA ASN A 265 -26.17 -6.85 2.82
C ASN A 265 -27.35 -6.42 1.93
N GLU A 266 -27.30 -6.79 0.66
CA GLU A 266 -28.28 -6.41 -0.36
C GLU A 266 -29.71 -6.69 0.08
N GLY A 267 -30.58 -5.68 0.04
CA GLY A 267 -31.98 -5.79 0.40
C GLY A 267 -32.28 -5.86 1.90
N VAL A 268 -31.25 -5.93 2.78
CA VAL A 268 -31.41 -6.04 4.22
C VAL A 268 -30.70 -4.89 4.95
N ARG A 269 -31.42 -4.18 5.81
CA ARG A 269 -30.89 -3.06 6.61
C ARG A 269 -30.26 -3.58 7.90
N SER A 270 -29.25 -4.40 7.79
CA SER A 270 -28.51 -4.93 8.94
C SER A 270 -27.05 -4.98 8.63
N ASN A 271 -26.24 -4.40 9.50
CA ASN A 271 -24.79 -4.46 9.45
C ASN A 271 -24.21 -5.68 10.18
N ASP A 272 -25.07 -6.56 10.68
CA ASP A 272 -24.63 -7.84 11.26
C ASP A 272 -23.89 -8.66 10.17
N TRP A 273 -22.61 -8.86 10.41
CA TRP A 273 -21.76 -9.62 9.49
C TRP A 273 -22.14 -11.09 9.43
N THR A 274 -22.57 -11.69 10.54
CA THR A 274 -22.87 -13.13 10.59
C THR A 274 -23.93 -13.56 9.59
N GLY A 275 -24.94 -12.70 9.41
CA GLY A 275 -26.02 -12.89 8.44
C GLY A 275 -25.86 -12.11 7.13
N ALA A 276 -24.73 -11.40 6.93
CA ALA A 276 -24.54 -10.58 5.75
C ALA A 276 -24.41 -11.40 4.47
N LYS A 277 -25.07 -10.98 3.38
CA LYS A 277 -24.94 -11.61 2.08
C LYS A 277 -23.50 -11.57 1.55
N LEU A 278 -22.76 -10.53 1.84
CA LEU A 278 -21.33 -10.44 1.48
C LEU A 278 -20.52 -11.53 2.18
N ASN A 279 -20.79 -11.81 3.46
CA ASN A 279 -20.15 -12.91 4.17
C ASN A 279 -20.50 -14.26 3.53
N ALA A 280 -21.77 -14.49 3.20
CA ALA A 280 -22.19 -15.71 2.51
C ALA A 280 -21.50 -15.85 1.13
N TYR A 281 -21.44 -14.75 0.36
CA TYR A 281 -20.73 -14.73 -0.92
C TYR A 281 -19.23 -15.04 -0.77
N LEU A 282 -18.59 -14.50 0.26
CA LEU A 282 -17.17 -14.80 0.48
C LEU A 282 -16.91 -16.25 0.87
N ASN A 283 -17.84 -16.91 1.55
CA ASN A 283 -17.56 -18.18 2.23
C ASN A 283 -18.44 -19.37 1.82
N THR A 284 -19.77 -19.23 1.80
CA THR A 284 -20.69 -20.37 1.86
C THR A 284 -21.63 -20.53 0.67
N ASP A 285 -21.89 -19.50 -0.12
CA ASP A 285 -22.73 -19.58 -1.31
C ASP A 285 -22.21 -20.62 -2.31
N ASP A 286 -23.08 -21.12 -3.16
CA ASP A 286 -22.69 -22.10 -4.17
C ASP A 286 -21.59 -21.59 -5.12
N ASN A 287 -21.59 -20.29 -5.39
CA ASN A 287 -20.56 -19.59 -6.15
C ASN A 287 -19.71 -18.69 -5.26
N SER A 288 -19.44 -19.11 -4.01
CA SER A 288 -18.66 -18.30 -3.08
C SER A 288 -17.22 -18.09 -3.56
N TYR A 289 -16.64 -16.97 -3.18
CA TYR A 289 -15.24 -16.68 -3.47
C TYR A 289 -14.31 -17.77 -2.94
N TYR A 290 -14.57 -18.31 -1.73
CA TYR A 290 -13.80 -19.42 -1.18
C TYR A 290 -13.72 -20.62 -2.14
N LYS A 291 -14.81 -20.96 -2.83
CA LYS A 291 -14.85 -22.07 -3.79
C LYS A 291 -14.09 -21.78 -5.10
N THR A 292 -13.76 -20.52 -5.38
CA THR A 292 -12.93 -20.17 -6.53
C THR A 292 -11.43 -20.35 -6.28
N LEU A 293 -11.03 -20.46 -5.02
CA LEU A 293 -9.64 -20.72 -4.65
C LEU A 293 -9.25 -22.16 -5.01
N ASN A 294 -7.99 -22.35 -5.42
CA ASN A 294 -7.48 -23.70 -5.66
C ASN A 294 -7.38 -24.50 -4.36
N THR A 295 -7.27 -25.83 -4.47
CA THR A 295 -7.27 -26.75 -3.33
C THR A 295 -6.11 -26.48 -2.37
N GLU A 296 -4.94 -26.14 -2.87
CA GLU A 296 -3.76 -25.82 -2.07
C GLU A 296 -4.02 -24.59 -1.20
N ALA A 297 -4.51 -23.50 -1.80
CA ALA A 297 -4.87 -22.28 -1.08
C ALA A 297 -5.95 -22.55 -0.03
N GLN A 298 -7.01 -23.31 -0.38
CA GLN A 298 -8.05 -23.67 0.57
C GLN A 298 -7.51 -24.45 1.80
N ASN A 299 -6.54 -25.32 1.59
CA ASN A 299 -5.89 -26.09 2.67
C ASN A 299 -4.98 -25.24 3.55
N MET A 300 -4.42 -24.15 3.01
CA MET A 300 -3.60 -23.21 3.78
C MET A 300 -4.42 -22.28 4.68
N ILE A 301 -5.73 -22.09 4.41
CA ILE A 301 -6.56 -21.16 5.17
C ILE A 301 -7.00 -21.79 6.49
N GLY A 302 -6.66 -21.13 7.61
CA GLY A 302 -7.06 -21.52 8.95
C GLY A 302 -8.50 -21.12 9.30
N THR A 303 -9.11 -21.87 10.21
CA THR A 303 -10.33 -21.39 10.88
C THR A 303 -9.95 -20.20 11.77
N THR A 304 -10.77 -19.17 11.76
CA THR A 304 -10.47 -17.91 12.44
C THR A 304 -11.71 -17.42 13.18
N LYS A 305 -11.50 -17.06 14.42
CA LYS A 305 -12.48 -16.33 15.22
C LYS A 305 -12.33 -14.85 14.92
N TYR A 306 -13.33 -14.27 14.30
CA TYR A 306 -13.38 -12.84 14.03
C TYR A 306 -14.13 -12.10 15.13
N TYR A 307 -13.65 -10.95 15.53
CA TYR A 307 -14.28 -10.07 16.50
C TYR A 307 -15.17 -9.06 15.79
N LEU A 308 -16.37 -8.82 16.31
CA LEU A 308 -17.36 -7.92 15.69
C LEU A 308 -17.70 -6.71 16.56
N GLY A 309 -16.77 -6.31 17.37
CA GLY A 309 -16.87 -5.03 18.01
C GLY A 309 -16.75 -3.89 16.97
N GLY A 310 -16.98 -2.68 17.40
CA GLY A 310 -16.86 -1.48 16.58
C GLY A 310 -17.03 -0.25 17.45
N TYR A 311 -17.02 0.91 16.79
CA TYR A 311 -17.18 2.19 17.47
C TYR A 311 -18.07 3.13 16.65
N ARG A 312 -18.54 4.20 17.27
CA ARG A 312 -19.53 5.11 16.65
C ARG A 312 -18.91 6.20 15.77
N ALA A 313 -17.60 6.48 15.92
CA ALA A 313 -16.96 7.66 15.33
C ALA A 313 -15.52 7.37 14.91
N LEU A 314 -14.92 8.31 14.20
CA LEU A 314 -13.53 8.23 13.76
C LEU A 314 -12.55 9.01 14.66
N ASP A 315 -12.92 9.26 15.91
CA ASP A 315 -12.15 10.00 16.91
C ASP A 315 -11.16 9.12 17.71
N LYS A 316 -10.92 7.89 17.24
CA LYS A 316 -10.01 6.94 17.86
C LYS A 316 -8.74 6.77 17.05
N LYS A 317 -7.65 6.42 17.72
CA LYS A 317 -6.40 5.96 17.11
C LYS A 317 -6.48 4.46 16.80
N SER A 318 -5.48 3.96 16.10
CA SER A 318 -5.43 2.55 15.68
C SER A 318 -5.49 1.56 16.83
N ASP A 319 -4.78 1.81 17.92
CA ASP A 319 -4.75 0.95 19.13
C ASP A 319 -6.06 0.98 19.91
N GLU A 320 -6.68 2.16 20.03
CA GLU A 320 -8.00 2.27 20.65
C GLU A 320 -9.06 1.55 19.80
N MET A 321 -9.02 1.69 18.45
CA MET A 321 -9.95 0.99 17.56
C MET A 321 -9.77 -0.53 17.67
N TRP A 322 -8.52 -1.01 17.68
CA TRP A 322 -8.22 -2.43 17.91
C TRP A 322 -8.88 -2.98 19.20
N GLN A 323 -8.90 -2.18 20.28
CA GLN A 323 -9.60 -2.53 21.52
C GLN A 323 -11.11 -2.55 21.34
N TYR A 324 -11.69 -1.54 20.66
CA TYR A 324 -13.14 -1.49 20.42
C TYR A 324 -13.64 -2.64 19.56
N GLU A 325 -12.89 -3.06 18.58
CA GLU A 325 -13.19 -4.24 17.75
C GLU A 325 -13.30 -5.52 18.60
N ARG A 326 -12.54 -5.60 19.70
CA ARG A 326 -12.40 -6.76 20.57
C ARG A 326 -13.06 -6.63 21.95
N LYS A 327 -13.77 -5.54 22.16
CA LYS A 327 -14.39 -5.27 23.48
C LYS A 327 -15.55 -6.20 23.73
N LYS A 328 -15.66 -6.70 24.99
CA LYS A 328 -16.85 -7.40 25.43
C LYS A 328 -18.05 -6.48 25.37
N ALA A 329 -19.21 -7.02 25.02
CA ALA A 329 -20.44 -6.29 25.13
C ALA A 329 -20.63 -5.78 26.55
N ASN A 330 -21.04 -4.54 26.64
CA ASN A 330 -21.38 -3.91 27.90
C ASN A 330 -22.83 -3.43 27.78
N ASP A 331 -23.68 -3.83 28.67
CA ASP A 331 -25.11 -3.45 28.70
C ASP A 331 -25.35 -1.93 28.72
N SER A 332 -24.34 -1.15 29.11
CA SER A 332 -24.40 0.31 29.09
C SER A 332 -24.09 0.95 27.73
N VAL A 333 -23.62 0.19 26.75
CA VAL A 333 -23.31 0.68 25.42
C VAL A 333 -24.31 0.06 24.44
N THR A 334 -25.17 0.89 23.88
CA THR A 334 -26.11 0.44 22.86
C THR A 334 -25.32 0.22 21.57
N TYR A 335 -24.89 -0.98 21.35
CA TYR A 335 -24.44 -1.42 20.06
C TYR A 335 -25.67 -1.84 19.26
N TYR A 336 -25.70 -1.50 18.02
CA TYR A 336 -26.67 -2.08 17.09
C TYR A 336 -26.01 -3.31 16.48
N TYR A 337 -26.57 -4.48 16.69
CA TYR A 337 -26.22 -5.75 16.05
C TYR A 337 -24.77 -6.21 16.12
N GLY A 338 -24.57 -7.45 16.33
CA GLY A 338 -23.25 -8.08 16.41
C GLY A 338 -22.40 -7.63 17.57
N THR A 339 -22.99 -6.97 18.47
CA THR A 339 -22.37 -6.35 19.61
C THR A 339 -21.59 -7.25 20.51
N ASN A 340 -21.71 -8.49 20.30
CA ASN A 340 -21.25 -9.41 21.26
C ASN A 340 -20.16 -10.22 20.74
N SER A 341 -19.46 -9.79 19.80
CA SER A 341 -18.57 -10.74 19.84
C SER A 341 -17.99 -11.43 18.70
N ILE A 342 -17.98 -12.33 18.73
CA ILE A 342 -17.41 -13.51 18.18
C ILE A 342 -18.29 -13.89 17.07
N MET A 343 -17.76 -13.48 16.05
CA MET A 343 -18.26 -13.94 14.91
C MET A 343 -17.71 -15.21 14.56
N GLN A 344 -18.15 -16.14 14.36
CA GLN A 344 -17.76 -17.29 13.59
C GLN A 344 -16.92 -18.28 14.36
N ASN A 345 -17.59 -19.01 15.18
CA ASN A 345 -17.26 -20.39 15.46
C ASN A 345 -17.69 -21.32 14.29
N ASP A 346 -17.84 -20.79 13.12
CA ASP A 346 -18.26 -21.56 11.94
C ASP A 346 -17.05 -21.84 11.06
N SER A 347 -16.65 -23.11 11.01
CA SER A 347 -15.49 -23.55 10.23
C SER A 347 -15.61 -23.31 8.72
N SER A 348 -16.82 -23.07 8.23
CA SER A 348 -17.06 -22.75 6.82
C SER A 348 -16.76 -21.32 6.47
N LYS A 349 -16.65 -20.43 7.44
CA LYS A 349 -16.48 -18.98 7.22
C LYS A 349 -15.08 -18.54 7.57
N LYS A 350 -14.16 -18.67 6.64
CA LYS A 350 -12.72 -18.45 6.81
C LYS A 350 -12.24 -17.10 6.31
N ILE A 351 -13.04 -16.41 5.50
CA ILE A 351 -12.69 -15.17 4.81
C ILE A 351 -13.54 -14.03 5.34
N ALA A 352 -12.89 -12.91 5.62
CA ALA A 352 -13.56 -11.69 6.07
C ALA A 352 -13.01 -10.46 5.30
N LEU A 353 -13.14 -9.28 5.90
CA LEU A 353 -12.61 -8.00 5.45
C LEU A 353 -11.53 -7.54 6.42
N MET A 354 -10.74 -6.53 6.04
CA MET A 354 -9.81 -5.89 6.97
C MET A 354 -10.58 -5.18 8.08
N TYR A 355 -10.00 -5.15 9.26
CA TYR A 355 -10.43 -4.27 10.33
C TYR A 355 -10.03 -2.82 10.05
N LEU A 356 -10.75 -1.88 10.63
CA LEU A 356 -10.34 -0.48 10.60
C LEU A 356 -8.99 -0.27 11.28
N SER A 357 -8.70 -1.04 12.34
CA SER A 357 -7.37 -1.06 12.96
C SER A 357 -6.30 -1.60 12.03
N ASP A 358 -6.58 -2.57 11.14
CA ASP A 358 -5.62 -3.03 10.13
C ASP A 358 -5.23 -1.88 9.19
N TYR A 359 -6.22 -1.10 8.76
CA TYR A 359 -5.96 0.11 7.97
C TYR A 359 -5.11 1.11 8.75
N GLY A 360 -5.44 1.33 10.00
CA GLY A 360 -4.71 2.25 10.86
C GLY A 360 -3.26 1.87 11.08
N TYR A 361 -3.00 0.61 11.31
CA TYR A 361 -1.63 0.09 11.46
C TYR A 361 -0.87 0.00 10.13
N GLY A 362 -1.54 0.01 8.98
CA GLY A 362 -0.90 0.12 7.67
C GLY A 362 -0.14 1.44 7.46
N ALA A 363 -0.49 2.49 8.19
CA ALA A 363 0.20 3.77 8.18
C ALA A 363 1.59 3.71 8.86
N SER A 364 2.38 4.78 8.71
CA SER A 364 3.67 4.92 9.40
C SER A 364 3.56 4.61 10.90
N LYS A 365 4.60 4.04 11.47
CA LYS A 365 4.65 3.76 12.92
C LYS A 365 4.58 5.02 13.79
N GLU A 366 4.99 6.15 13.25
CA GLU A 366 4.92 7.46 13.86
C GLU A 366 3.54 8.10 13.78
N CYS A 367 2.59 7.53 13.00
CA CYS A 367 1.22 8.02 12.91
C CYS A 367 0.53 7.97 14.28
N GLN A 368 0.12 9.13 14.78
CA GLN A 368 -0.57 9.30 16.06
C GLN A 368 -1.93 9.97 15.92
N ALA A 369 -2.38 10.22 14.69
CA ALA A 369 -3.67 10.85 14.45
C ALA A 369 -4.83 9.90 14.76
N THR A 370 -5.99 10.46 15.02
CA THR A 370 -7.27 9.74 14.99
C THR A 370 -7.70 9.53 13.54
N PHE A 371 -8.51 8.52 13.28
CA PHE A 371 -8.94 8.18 11.91
C PHE A 371 -9.54 9.35 11.15
N GLY A 372 -10.33 10.21 11.82
CA GLY A 372 -10.93 11.39 11.22
C GLY A 372 -9.92 12.47 10.77
N ASN A 373 -8.68 12.38 11.23
CA ASN A 373 -7.60 13.31 10.90
C ASN A 373 -6.51 12.70 10.01
N TYR A 374 -6.63 11.45 9.58
CA TYR A 374 -5.61 10.78 8.75
C TYR A 374 -5.26 11.54 7.48
N GLY A 375 -6.22 12.17 6.83
CA GLY A 375 -5.98 12.97 5.62
C GLY A 375 -5.15 14.23 5.83
N ASN A 376 -5.09 14.72 7.07
CA ASN A 376 -4.40 15.95 7.47
C ASN A 376 -3.01 15.70 8.07
N ASP A 377 -2.64 14.45 8.32
CA ASP A 377 -1.37 14.07 8.93
C ASP A 377 -0.49 13.35 7.92
N ASP A 378 0.69 13.90 7.65
CA ASP A 378 1.61 13.36 6.64
C ASP A 378 2.08 11.94 6.93
N LEU A 379 2.14 11.52 8.19
CA LEU A 379 2.57 10.20 8.61
C LEU A 379 1.43 9.17 8.52
N CYS A 380 0.18 9.63 8.45
CA CYS A 380 -1.02 8.81 8.46
C CYS A 380 -1.72 8.74 7.10
N LYS A 381 -1.47 9.74 6.24
CA LYS A 381 -2.20 9.86 4.97
C LYS A 381 -1.95 8.68 4.02
N LYS A 382 -2.81 8.57 3.03
CA LYS A 382 -2.82 7.47 2.04
C LYS A 382 -1.49 7.16 1.37
N THR A 383 -0.62 8.16 1.18
CA THR A 383 0.72 7.97 0.57
C THR A 383 1.72 7.30 1.51
N ASN A 384 1.44 7.29 2.82
CA ASN A 384 2.24 6.64 3.85
C ASN A 384 1.49 5.47 4.52
N ASN A 385 0.54 4.91 3.79
CA ASN A 385 -0.26 3.79 4.25
C ASN A 385 -0.35 2.75 3.12
N TRP A 386 0.42 1.67 3.23
CA TRP A 386 0.54 0.67 2.18
C TRP A 386 -0.76 -0.11 1.88
N ILE A 387 -1.66 -0.23 2.88
CA ILE A 387 -2.91 -0.98 2.72
C ILE A 387 -4.01 -0.16 2.04
N HIS A 388 -3.78 1.16 1.86
CA HIS A 388 -4.75 2.04 1.25
C HIS A 388 -5.07 1.64 -0.20
N TYR A 389 -6.35 1.39 -0.48
CA TYR A 389 -6.85 1.07 -1.82
C TYR A 389 -7.34 2.33 -2.52
N GLN A 390 -6.69 2.69 -3.63
CA GLN A 390 -6.95 3.97 -4.30
C GLN A 390 -8.09 3.93 -5.32
N ALA A 391 -8.45 2.75 -5.82
CA ALA A 391 -9.35 2.63 -6.97
C ALA A 391 -10.82 2.88 -6.61
N SER A 392 -11.24 2.54 -5.40
CA SER A 392 -12.64 2.65 -4.95
C SER A 392 -12.71 2.73 -3.43
N ALA A 393 -13.84 3.20 -2.89
CA ALA A 393 -14.13 3.01 -1.48
C ALA A 393 -14.19 1.52 -1.15
N GLU A 394 -13.63 1.12 -0.02
CA GLU A 394 -13.46 -0.27 0.39
C GLU A 394 -14.14 -0.55 1.74
N TRP A 395 -14.86 -1.66 1.84
CA TRP A 395 -15.46 -2.09 3.08
C TRP A 395 -14.41 -2.53 4.12
N CYS A 396 -14.61 -2.10 5.38
CA CYS A 396 -13.98 -2.70 6.55
C CYS A 396 -14.93 -3.64 7.26
N LEU A 397 -14.41 -4.55 8.09
CA LEU A 397 -15.22 -5.49 8.87
C LEU A 397 -16.01 -4.80 10.00
N ASP A 398 -15.58 -3.63 10.39
CA ASP A 398 -16.15 -2.87 11.50
C ASP A 398 -17.54 -2.35 11.21
N GLN A 399 -18.43 -2.55 12.15
CA GLN A 399 -19.81 -2.10 12.10
C GLN A 399 -19.93 -0.72 12.74
N GLY A 400 -20.79 0.12 12.14
CA GLY A 400 -21.20 1.36 12.80
C GLY A 400 -22.14 1.06 13.97
N THR A 401 -21.79 1.52 15.18
CA THR A 401 -22.59 1.20 16.39
C THR A 401 -23.76 2.15 16.63
N GLU A 402 -23.87 3.22 15.85
CA GLU A 402 -25.00 4.17 15.94
C GLU A 402 -26.19 3.80 15.05
N SER A 403 -25.96 2.90 14.08
CA SER A 403 -27.00 2.54 13.13
C SER A 403 -26.76 1.14 12.58
N SER A 404 -27.78 0.30 12.61
CA SER A 404 -27.77 -1.02 11.98
C SER A 404 -27.56 -0.99 10.46
N MET A 405 -27.60 0.19 9.86
CA MET A 405 -27.49 0.35 8.40
C MET A 405 -26.07 0.73 7.95
N ASN A 406 -25.13 0.92 8.86
CA ASN A 406 -23.83 1.46 8.51
C ASN A 406 -22.69 0.50 8.88
N ALA A 407 -21.74 0.35 7.96
CA ALA A 407 -20.43 -0.26 8.19
C ALA A 407 -19.33 0.71 7.72
N TYR A 408 -18.15 0.57 8.29
CA TYR A 408 -17.03 1.45 7.93
C TYR A 408 -16.50 1.16 6.53
N ILE A 409 -16.08 2.24 5.87
CA ILE A 409 -15.38 2.20 4.59
C ILE A 409 -14.13 3.07 4.64
N VAL A 410 -13.14 2.73 3.83
CA VAL A 410 -12.01 3.59 3.51
C VAL A 410 -12.22 4.18 2.13
N ASN A 411 -12.24 5.50 2.02
CA ASN A 411 -12.42 6.19 0.73
C ASN A 411 -11.11 6.28 -0.07
N PRO A 412 -11.15 6.44 -1.39
CA PRO A 412 -9.96 6.68 -2.21
C PRO A 412 -9.16 7.93 -1.82
N SER A 413 -9.81 8.90 -1.19
CA SER A 413 -9.14 10.09 -0.63
C SER A 413 -8.46 9.85 0.72
N GLY A 414 -8.62 8.67 1.31
CA GLY A 414 -8.22 8.33 2.68
C GLY A 414 -9.39 8.34 3.64
N MET A 415 -9.09 8.10 4.93
CA MET A 415 -10.13 8.12 5.97
C MET A 415 -10.64 9.53 6.20
N SER A 416 -11.92 9.73 5.95
CA SER A 416 -12.67 10.89 6.38
C SER A 416 -14.14 10.51 6.46
N ASN A 417 -14.71 10.53 7.64
CA ASN A 417 -16.16 10.41 7.94
C ASN A 417 -16.93 9.36 7.10
N SER A 418 -16.37 8.16 7.01
CA SER A 418 -16.76 7.25 5.95
C SER A 418 -17.48 6.04 6.51
N MET A 419 -18.81 6.09 6.43
CA MET A 419 -19.66 4.92 6.62
C MET A 419 -20.48 4.67 5.35
N GLY A 420 -20.42 3.44 4.87
CA GLY A 420 -21.25 2.97 3.78
C GLY A 420 -22.60 2.47 4.29
N ILE A 421 -23.66 2.74 3.54
CA ILE A 421 -24.99 2.17 3.83
C ILE A 421 -25.01 0.73 3.31
N VAL A 422 -25.16 -0.23 4.22
CA VAL A 422 -24.96 -1.66 3.97
C VAL A 422 -25.79 -2.28 2.86
N ASN A 423 -26.99 -1.75 2.61
CA ASN A 423 -27.91 -2.26 1.59
C ASN A 423 -28.05 -1.37 0.35
N LEU A 424 -27.23 -0.33 0.23
CA LEU A 424 -27.28 0.61 -0.90
C LEU A 424 -25.88 0.87 -1.50
N SER A 425 -24.84 0.99 -0.66
CA SER A 425 -23.50 1.30 -1.14
C SER A 425 -22.82 0.06 -1.69
N GLN A 426 -22.27 0.18 -2.90
CA GLN A 426 -21.40 -0.83 -3.50
C GLN A 426 -19.96 -0.36 -3.35
N ASN A 427 -19.18 -1.05 -2.52
CA ASN A 427 -17.78 -0.70 -2.27
C ASN A 427 -16.87 -1.88 -2.60
N ALA A 428 -15.62 -1.60 -2.86
CA ALA A 428 -14.61 -2.60 -3.14
C ALA A 428 -14.52 -3.62 -2.00
N VAL A 429 -14.25 -4.85 -2.37
CA VAL A 429 -14.04 -5.98 -1.47
C VAL A 429 -12.68 -6.57 -1.75
N ARG A 430 -11.77 -6.47 -0.80
CA ARG A 430 -10.53 -7.23 -0.78
C ARG A 430 -10.61 -8.29 0.31
N PRO A 431 -10.66 -9.58 -0.06
CA PRO A 431 -10.72 -10.67 0.91
C PRO A 431 -9.54 -10.65 1.87
N VAL A 432 -9.82 -10.88 3.14
CA VAL A 432 -8.83 -11.04 4.21
C VAL A 432 -9.00 -12.41 4.85
N LEU A 433 -7.88 -13.06 5.12
CA LEU A 433 -7.86 -14.40 5.72
C LEU A 433 -6.61 -14.59 6.60
N SER A 434 -6.66 -15.58 7.50
CA SER A 434 -5.49 -16.02 8.26
C SER A 434 -5.10 -17.43 7.82
N LEU A 435 -3.80 -17.63 7.61
CA LEU A 435 -3.28 -18.94 7.24
C LEU A 435 -3.22 -19.86 8.47
N ASN A 436 -3.13 -21.16 8.26
CA ASN A 436 -2.81 -22.12 9.31
C ASN A 436 -1.41 -21.86 9.86
N SER A 437 -1.17 -22.17 11.13
CA SER A 437 0.13 -21.96 11.79
C SER A 437 1.28 -22.80 11.22
N ASN A 438 0.98 -23.90 10.53
CA ASN A 438 1.97 -24.74 9.84
C ASN A 438 2.39 -24.22 8.47
N VAL A 439 1.72 -23.19 7.94
CA VAL A 439 2.14 -22.54 6.70
C VAL A 439 3.41 -21.73 6.95
N LYS A 440 4.36 -21.87 6.04
CA LYS A 440 5.70 -21.29 6.14
C LYS A 440 5.98 -20.42 4.92
N ILE A 441 6.84 -19.44 5.11
CA ILE A 441 7.52 -18.76 4.00
C ILE A 441 8.71 -19.62 3.61
N VAL A 442 8.75 -20.02 2.35
CA VAL A 442 9.79 -20.94 1.82
C VAL A 442 10.76 -20.25 0.87
N ASP A 443 10.39 -19.11 0.29
CA ASP A 443 11.20 -18.32 -0.64
C ASP A 443 10.67 -16.88 -0.76
N GLY A 444 11.43 -16.01 -1.46
CA GLY A 444 11.06 -14.62 -1.72
C GLY A 444 11.55 -13.66 -0.64
N ASP A 445 11.50 -12.38 -0.95
CA ASP A 445 11.90 -11.28 -0.05
C ASP A 445 10.78 -10.29 0.26
N GLY A 446 9.58 -10.59 -0.23
CA GLY A 446 8.37 -9.78 -0.02
C GLY A 446 8.29 -8.51 -0.84
N THR A 447 9.20 -8.31 -1.78
CA THR A 447 9.07 -7.24 -2.78
C THR A 447 8.04 -7.61 -3.84
N SER A 448 7.57 -6.65 -4.64
CA SER A 448 6.66 -6.92 -5.76
C SER A 448 7.28 -7.82 -6.83
N GLU A 449 8.59 -7.80 -6.97
CA GLU A 449 9.37 -8.57 -7.95
C GLU A 449 9.73 -9.97 -7.44
N SER A 450 9.80 -10.13 -6.13
CA SER A 450 10.12 -11.38 -5.45
C SER A 450 9.18 -11.62 -4.27
N PRO A 451 7.87 -11.80 -4.54
CA PRO A 451 6.89 -12.03 -3.49
C PRO A 451 7.24 -13.28 -2.68
N TYR A 452 6.95 -13.26 -1.39
CA TYR A 452 7.07 -14.45 -0.55
C TYR A 452 6.30 -15.63 -1.16
N GLN A 453 6.91 -16.80 -1.12
CA GLN A 453 6.31 -18.06 -1.52
C GLN A 453 5.91 -18.83 -0.27
N LEU A 454 4.75 -19.46 -0.31
CA LEU A 454 4.19 -20.22 0.80
C LEU A 454 4.38 -21.73 0.57
N GLY A 455 4.58 -22.46 1.67
CA GLY A 455 4.63 -23.92 1.72
C GLY A 455 4.00 -24.43 3.03
N VAL A 456 3.72 -25.73 3.12
CA VAL A 456 3.14 -26.41 4.29
C VAL A 456 4.12 -27.40 4.88
#